data_d59a78cab754b1f5ab73378b4d84849e
#
_entry.id   d59a78cab754b1f5ab73378b4d84849e
#
_cell.length_a   1.000
_cell.length_b   1.000
_cell.length_c   1.000
_cell.angle_alpha   90.00
_cell.angle_beta   90.00
_cell.angle_gamma   90.00
#
_symmetry.space_group_name_H-M   'P 1'
#
loop_
_entity.id
_entity.type
_entity.pdbx_description
1 polymer ?
#
loop_
_entity_poly.entity_id
_entity_poly.type
_entity_poly.pdbx_seq_one_letter_code
_entity_poly.pdbx_strand_id
1 'polypeptide(L)'
;ERLMKQKKFLDKYQEYSWVGCNIDVFDQNGVWGERKMPEFPIEQDYLRFSPYAHPTVMYRASIFDTNEGYVASKETLRCEDYEIFMRLRRAGLKGANIQDKLLAYRENKDSYKKRSFRHRWNEAKCRYRNFKALGILFPKGWIYVLRPIAACAIPYWLLAWYKRKESSIQQNRYWNGEKDYEEKSSYGTDSFEFGNTADSVQSRY
;
A
#
# COMPACT_ATOMS: atom_id res chain seq x y z
N GLU A 1 1.44 -17.80 -7.38
CA GLU A 1 2.72 -17.25 -6.89
C GLU A 1 2.53 -16.29 -5.72
N ARG A 2 1.66 -15.26 -5.83
CA ARG A 2 1.45 -14.23 -4.80
C ARG A 2 1.15 -14.83 -3.43
N LEU A 3 0.14 -15.67 -3.29
CA LEU A 3 -0.28 -16.25 -2.01
C LEU A 3 0.85 -17.09 -1.36
N MET A 4 1.62 -17.80 -2.17
CA MET A 4 2.74 -18.61 -1.68
C MET A 4 3.86 -17.73 -1.11
N LYS A 5 4.25 -16.65 -1.83
CA LYS A 5 5.26 -15.69 -1.35
C LYS A 5 4.80 -14.99 -0.06
N GLN A 6 3.55 -14.56 -0.01
CA GLN A 6 2.97 -13.90 1.17
C GLN A 6 2.89 -14.83 2.38
N LYS A 7 2.47 -16.08 2.17
CA LYS A 7 2.47 -17.08 3.23
C LYS A 7 3.88 -17.33 3.76
N LYS A 8 4.86 -17.58 2.86
CA LYS A 8 6.26 -17.77 3.24
C LYS A 8 6.82 -16.59 4.04
N PHE A 9 6.47 -15.36 3.64
CA PHE A 9 6.86 -14.15 4.37
C PHE A 9 6.28 -14.15 5.80
N LEU A 10 4.97 -14.35 5.95
CA LEU A 10 4.32 -14.37 7.24
C LEU A 10 4.81 -15.55 8.11
N ASP A 11 5.09 -16.72 7.55
CA ASP A 11 5.64 -17.85 8.30
C ASP A 11 7.03 -17.52 8.85
N LYS A 12 7.85 -16.79 8.08
CA LYS A 12 9.21 -16.43 8.47
C LYS A 12 9.26 -15.26 9.48
N TYR A 13 8.42 -14.26 9.31
CA TYR A 13 8.44 -13.02 10.08
C TYR A 13 7.19 -12.91 10.96
N GLN A 14 7.26 -13.47 12.17
CA GLN A 14 6.12 -13.59 13.07
C GLN A 14 5.65 -12.27 13.67
N GLU A 15 6.48 -11.24 13.66
CA GLU A 15 6.18 -9.88 14.13
C GLU A 15 5.22 -9.11 13.23
N TYR A 16 5.01 -9.56 11.96
CA TYR A 16 4.07 -8.93 11.04
C TYR A 16 2.72 -9.66 11.05
N SER A 17 1.66 -8.89 11.16
CA SER A 17 0.28 -9.35 11.23
C SER A 17 -0.39 -9.44 9.85
N TRP A 18 0.12 -8.70 8.88
CA TRP A 18 -0.31 -8.76 7.46
C TRP A 18 0.83 -8.41 6.53
N VAL A 19 0.67 -8.82 5.28
CA VAL A 19 1.61 -8.48 4.21
C VAL A 19 0.89 -8.14 2.91
N GLY A 20 1.28 -7.02 2.30
CA GLY A 20 0.89 -6.62 0.95
C GLY A 20 2.00 -6.88 -0.06
N CYS A 21 1.87 -6.28 -1.25
CA CYS A 21 2.92 -6.26 -2.27
C CYS A 21 2.77 -5.04 -3.19
N ASN A 22 3.78 -4.81 -4.02
CA ASN A 22 3.71 -3.84 -5.09
C ASN A 22 2.72 -4.28 -6.19
N ILE A 23 2.22 -3.32 -6.98
CA ILE A 23 1.26 -3.59 -8.05
C ILE A 23 1.64 -2.86 -9.34
N ASP A 24 1.35 -3.51 -10.48
CA ASP A 24 1.24 -2.82 -11.76
C ASP A 24 -0.17 -2.23 -11.91
N VAL A 25 -0.27 -1.08 -12.55
CA VAL A 25 -1.56 -0.42 -12.83
C VAL A 25 -1.79 -0.40 -14.33
N PHE A 26 -2.97 -0.89 -14.76
CA PHE A 26 -3.30 -0.98 -16.17
C PHE A 26 -4.70 -0.47 -16.49
N ASP A 27 -4.92 -0.10 -17.74
CA ASP A 27 -6.24 0.19 -18.32
C ASP A 27 -6.41 -0.55 -19.67
N GLN A 28 -7.37 -0.13 -20.47
CA GLN A 28 -7.63 -0.72 -21.79
C GLN A 28 -6.48 -0.59 -22.80
N ASN A 29 -5.52 0.32 -22.54
CA ASN A 29 -4.36 0.55 -23.39
C ASN A 29 -3.09 -0.19 -22.89
N GLY A 30 -3.21 -0.99 -21.85
CA GLY A 30 -2.11 -1.75 -21.25
C GLY A 30 -1.65 -1.19 -19.88
N VAL A 31 -0.47 -1.63 -19.45
CA VAL A 31 0.17 -1.16 -18.20
C VAL A 31 0.67 0.26 -18.40
N TRP A 32 0.22 1.18 -17.54
CA TRP A 32 0.57 2.59 -17.62
C TRP A 32 1.30 3.12 -16.38
N GLY A 33 1.50 2.30 -15.38
CA GLY A 33 2.23 2.68 -14.17
C GLY A 33 2.37 1.54 -13.18
N GLU A 34 3.11 1.81 -12.13
CA GLU A 34 3.26 0.93 -10.98
C GLU A 34 3.00 1.69 -9.68
N ARG A 35 2.68 0.96 -8.61
CA ARG A 35 2.64 1.51 -7.26
C ARG A 35 3.57 0.70 -6.38
N LYS A 36 4.65 1.34 -5.97
CA LYS A 36 5.56 0.81 -4.97
C LYS A 36 5.07 1.21 -3.59
N MET A 37 4.92 0.22 -2.73
CA MET A 37 4.53 0.39 -1.34
C MET A 37 5.79 0.39 -0.47
N PRO A 38 5.83 1.18 0.63
CA PRO A 38 6.95 1.10 1.57
C PRO A 38 7.07 -0.32 2.11
N GLU A 39 8.29 -0.87 2.13
CA GLU A 39 8.52 -2.25 2.56
C GLU A 39 8.08 -2.47 4.00
N PHE A 40 8.48 -1.58 4.90
CA PHE A 40 8.13 -1.59 6.32
C PHE A 40 7.47 -0.26 6.71
N PRO A 41 6.15 -0.10 6.51
CA PRO A 41 5.45 1.15 6.75
C PRO A 41 5.53 1.62 8.19
N ILE A 42 5.81 2.90 8.36
CA ILE A 42 5.76 3.63 9.64
C ILE A 42 4.51 4.52 9.70
N GLU A 43 4.24 5.14 10.84
CA GLU A 43 3.05 5.97 11.04
C GLU A 43 2.93 7.12 10.03
N GLN A 44 4.04 7.74 9.66
CA GLN A 44 4.10 8.85 8.71
C GLN A 44 3.67 8.46 7.28
N ASP A 45 3.83 7.20 6.91
CA ASP A 45 3.43 6.72 5.59
C ASP A 45 1.92 6.73 5.41
N TYR A 46 1.16 6.71 6.51
CA TYR A 46 -0.30 6.83 6.48
C TYR A 46 -0.79 8.26 6.16
N LEU A 47 0.06 9.28 6.22
CA LEU A 47 -0.38 10.66 5.99
C LEU A 47 -0.91 10.87 4.59
N ARG A 48 -0.19 10.39 3.59
CA ARG A 48 -0.50 10.68 2.19
C ARG A 48 -1.61 9.80 1.62
N PHE A 49 -1.50 8.50 1.83
CA PHE A 49 -2.43 7.45 1.36
C PHE A 49 -2.25 6.17 2.19
N SER A 50 -3.05 5.15 1.90
CA SER A 50 -2.82 3.82 2.51
C SER A 50 -1.45 3.29 2.09
N PRO A 51 -0.57 2.90 3.03
CA PRO A 51 0.74 2.35 2.71
C PRO A 51 0.68 0.88 2.24
N TYR A 52 -0.50 0.37 1.96
CA TYR A 52 -0.75 -0.97 1.43
C TYR A 52 -1.70 -0.89 0.24
N ALA A 53 -1.41 -1.67 -0.80
CA ALA A 53 -2.36 -1.91 -1.88
C ALA A 53 -3.39 -2.94 -1.38
N HIS A 54 -4.53 -2.46 -0.88
CA HIS A 54 -5.55 -3.25 -0.19
C HIS A 54 -5.89 -4.61 -0.88
N PRO A 55 -6.10 -4.69 -2.21
CA PRO A 55 -6.45 -5.96 -2.85
C PRO A 55 -5.33 -7.00 -2.83
N THR A 56 -4.12 -6.63 -2.40
CA THR A 56 -3.00 -7.56 -2.30
C THR A 56 -2.84 -8.16 -0.90
N VAL A 57 -3.48 -7.59 0.13
CA VAL A 57 -3.13 -7.87 1.51
C VAL A 57 -3.60 -9.25 1.96
N MET A 58 -2.67 -9.98 2.58
CA MET A 58 -2.92 -11.22 3.31
C MET A 58 -2.74 -10.96 4.79
N TYR A 59 -3.73 -11.31 5.59
CA TYR A 59 -3.72 -11.19 7.05
C TYR A 59 -3.47 -12.53 7.73
N ARG A 60 -2.88 -12.52 8.92
CA ARG A 60 -3.01 -13.63 9.86
C ARG A 60 -4.44 -13.65 10.39
N ALA A 61 -5.10 -14.81 10.33
CA ALA A 61 -6.48 -14.93 10.82
C ALA A 61 -6.60 -14.58 12.30
N SER A 62 -5.63 -14.96 13.11
CA SER A 62 -5.60 -14.74 14.57
C SER A 62 -5.70 -13.26 15.00
N ILE A 63 -5.39 -12.30 14.13
CA ILE A 63 -5.55 -10.89 14.52
C ILE A 63 -7.01 -10.50 14.70
N PHE A 64 -7.93 -11.22 14.06
CA PHE A 64 -9.37 -10.97 14.14
C PHE A 64 -10.05 -11.68 15.31
N ASP A 65 -9.31 -12.46 16.09
CA ASP A 65 -9.80 -13.04 17.34
C ASP A 65 -9.95 -11.97 18.44
N THR A 66 -9.13 -10.91 18.36
CA THR A 66 -9.09 -9.82 19.34
C THR A 66 -9.36 -8.44 18.72
N ASN A 67 -9.38 -8.33 17.39
CA ASN A 67 -9.63 -7.07 16.70
C ASN A 67 -10.80 -7.23 15.73
N GLU A 68 -11.65 -6.21 15.69
CA GLU A 68 -12.75 -6.15 14.74
C GLU A 68 -12.22 -6.11 13.29
N GLY A 69 -12.89 -6.80 12.38
CA GLY A 69 -12.61 -6.77 10.94
C GLY A 69 -12.96 -5.42 10.30
N TYR A 70 -13.46 -5.44 9.07
CA TYR A 70 -13.87 -4.23 8.37
C TYR A 70 -15.12 -3.62 9.00
N VAL A 71 -15.03 -2.36 9.40
CA VAL A 71 -16.19 -1.60 9.89
C VAL A 71 -16.96 -1.03 8.70
N ALA A 72 -18.02 -1.71 8.28
CA ALA A 72 -18.91 -1.26 7.21
C ALA A 72 -19.99 -0.33 7.81
N SER A 73 -19.71 0.98 7.86
CA SER A 73 -20.64 1.99 8.35
C SER A 73 -20.82 3.13 7.35
N LYS A 74 -21.86 3.96 7.55
CA LYS A 74 -22.04 5.19 6.76
C LYS A 74 -20.84 6.15 6.89
N GLU A 75 -20.07 6.06 7.97
CA GLU A 75 -18.92 6.92 8.27
C GLU A 75 -17.63 6.43 7.63
N THR A 76 -17.45 5.11 7.48
CA THR A 76 -16.27 4.50 6.89
C THR A 76 -16.45 4.22 5.39
N LEU A 77 -17.63 4.46 4.83
CA LEU A 77 -17.93 4.19 3.43
C LEU A 77 -16.91 4.82 2.47
N ARG A 78 -16.22 3.98 1.70
CA ARG A 78 -15.13 4.31 0.77
C ARG A 78 -13.77 4.65 1.43
N CYS A 79 -13.60 4.38 2.73
CA CYS A 79 -12.31 4.47 3.43
C CYS A 79 -12.10 3.31 4.42
N GLU A 80 -12.92 2.27 4.33
CA GLU A 80 -12.89 1.09 5.19
C GLU A 80 -11.55 0.34 5.15
N ASP A 81 -10.92 0.30 3.99
CA ASP A 81 -9.58 -0.27 3.79
C ASP A 81 -8.49 0.54 4.48
N TYR A 82 -8.61 1.85 4.44
CA TYR A 82 -7.64 2.74 5.08
C TYR A 82 -7.86 2.78 6.60
N GLU A 83 -9.10 2.73 7.04
CA GLU A 83 -9.48 2.70 8.46
C GLU A 83 -8.91 1.48 9.17
N ILE A 84 -9.11 0.26 8.61
CA ILE A 84 -8.66 -0.96 9.25
C ILE A 84 -7.14 -0.97 9.47
N PHE A 85 -6.34 -0.54 8.49
CA PHE A 85 -4.89 -0.50 8.65
C PHE A 85 -4.45 0.46 9.76
N MET A 86 -5.07 1.64 9.85
CA MET A 86 -4.76 2.60 10.91
C MET A 86 -5.22 2.09 12.28
N ARG A 87 -6.37 1.45 12.35
CA ARG A 87 -6.90 0.89 13.60
C ARG A 87 -6.04 -0.27 14.10
N LEU A 88 -5.66 -1.20 13.24
CA LEU A 88 -4.75 -2.29 13.60
C LEU A 88 -3.35 -1.76 14.00
N ARG A 89 -2.85 -0.72 13.32
CA ARG A 89 -1.59 -0.06 13.71
C ARG A 89 -1.68 0.56 15.10
N ARG A 90 -2.80 1.19 15.46
CA ARG A 90 -3.05 1.71 16.82
C ARG A 90 -3.09 0.61 17.88
N ALA A 91 -3.53 -0.59 17.51
CA ALA A 91 -3.49 -1.77 18.39
C ALA A 91 -2.07 -2.37 18.51
N GLY A 92 -1.03 -1.71 17.97
CA GLY A 92 0.35 -2.16 18.05
C GLY A 92 0.74 -3.19 16.98
N LEU A 93 -0.18 -3.55 16.09
CA LEU A 93 0.09 -4.53 15.03
C LEU A 93 0.85 -3.89 13.86
N LYS A 94 1.66 -4.70 13.17
CA LYS A 94 2.51 -4.25 12.07
C LYS A 94 2.21 -5.03 10.80
N GLY A 95 2.34 -4.33 9.66
CA GLY A 95 2.31 -4.95 8.34
C GLY A 95 3.57 -4.62 7.55
N ALA A 96 3.81 -5.38 6.50
CA ALA A 96 4.90 -5.18 5.54
C ALA A 96 4.38 -5.27 4.10
N ASN A 97 5.24 -4.95 3.13
CA ASN A 97 4.96 -5.17 1.71
C ASN A 97 6.16 -5.87 1.04
N ILE A 98 5.90 -7.00 0.41
CA ILE A 98 6.87 -7.65 -0.48
C ILE A 98 7.09 -6.71 -1.67
N GLN A 99 8.36 -6.49 -2.04
CA GLN A 99 8.71 -5.54 -3.09
C GLN A 99 8.47 -6.04 -4.51
N ASP A 100 8.08 -7.31 -4.66
CA ASP A 100 7.66 -7.87 -5.94
C ASP A 100 6.28 -7.31 -6.37
N LYS A 101 6.09 -7.12 -7.67
CA LYS A 101 4.80 -6.76 -8.27
C LYS A 101 3.99 -8.05 -8.52
N LEU A 102 3.11 -8.38 -7.58
CA LEU A 102 2.40 -9.65 -7.57
C LEU A 102 0.91 -9.52 -7.93
N LEU A 103 0.46 -8.33 -8.29
CA LEU A 103 -0.91 -8.06 -8.74
C LEU A 103 -0.93 -6.98 -9.82
N ALA A 104 -1.69 -7.20 -10.89
CA ALA A 104 -2.08 -6.15 -11.83
C ALA A 104 -3.44 -5.57 -11.42
N TYR A 105 -3.49 -4.25 -11.20
CA TYR A 105 -4.69 -3.53 -10.75
C TYR A 105 -5.27 -2.68 -11.86
N ARG A 106 -6.53 -2.93 -12.23
CA ARG A 106 -7.22 -2.15 -13.26
C ARG A 106 -7.70 -0.82 -12.71
N GLU A 107 -7.24 0.28 -13.29
CA GLU A 107 -7.66 1.63 -12.93
C GLU A 107 -8.04 2.44 -14.17
N ASN A 108 -9.34 2.59 -14.41
CA ASN A 108 -9.87 3.38 -15.52
C ASN A 108 -10.06 4.85 -15.11
N LYS A 109 -10.05 5.78 -16.09
CA LYS A 109 -10.31 7.21 -15.86
C LYS A 109 -11.63 7.48 -15.14
N ASP A 110 -12.65 6.66 -15.40
CA ASP A 110 -13.98 6.81 -14.77
C ASP A 110 -14.03 6.43 -13.29
N SER A 111 -13.02 5.74 -12.78
CA SER A 111 -12.92 5.40 -11.35
C SER A 111 -12.87 6.64 -10.45
N TYR A 112 -12.43 7.79 -10.97
CA TYR A 112 -12.34 9.06 -10.25
C TYR A 112 -13.67 9.81 -10.14
N LYS A 113 -14.64 9.55 -11.05
CA LYS A 113 -15.95 10.22 -11.05
C LYS A 113 -16.85 9.84 -9.86
N LYS A 114 -16.55 8.75 -9.18
CA LYS A 114 -17.46 8.10 -8.22
C LYS A 114 -17.41 8.65 -6.78
N ARG A 115 -16.57 9.64 -6.46
CA ARG A 115 -16.45 10.17 -5.09
C ARG A 115 -17.27 11.43 -4.89
N SER A 116 -18.43 11.30 -4.21
CA SER A 116 -19.25 12.43 -3.77
C SER A 116 -18.56 13.23 -2.65
N PHE A 117 -18.99 14.47 -2.44
CA PHE A 117 -18.55 15.31 -1.31
C PHE A 117 -18.71 14.58 0.05
N ARG A 118 -19.82 13.87 0.25
CA ARG A 118 -20.06 13.09 1.46
C ARG A 118 -18.97 12.05 1.73
N HIS A 119 -18.50 11.33 0.69
CA HIS A 119 -17.42 10.35 0.84
C HIS A 119 -16.09 11.00 1.22
N ARG A 120 -15.78 12.16 0.64
CA ARG A 120 -14.57 12.92 0.95
C ARG A 120 -14.59 13.51 2.36
N TRP A 121 -15.76 13.95 2.81
CA TRP A 121 -15.97 14.40 4.17
C TRP A 121 -15.79 13.27 5.18
N ASN A 122 -16.34 12.08 4.90
CA ASN A 122 -16.14 10.90 5.72
C ASN A 122 -14.65 10.49 5.77
N GLU A 123 -13.95 10.53 4.62
CA GLU A 123 -12.51 10.28 4.57
C GLU A 123 -11.73 11.29 5.44
N ALA A 124 -12.07 12.57 5.38
CA ALA A 124 -11.43 13.59 6.23
C ALA A 124 -11.66 13.34 7.72
N LYS A 125 -12.88 12.99 8.13
CA LYS A 125 -13.19 12.60 9.52
C LYS A 125 -12.40 11.36 9.95
N CYS A 126 -12.33 10.35 9.08
CA CYS A 126 -11.57 9.13 9.33
C CYS A 126 -10.08 9.45 9.55
N ARG A 127 -9.49 10.26 8.66
CA ARG A 127 -8.10 10.74 8.79
C ARG A 127 -7.88 11.50 10.10
N TYR A 128 -8.75 12.46 10.41
CA TYR A 128 -8.62 13.25 11.63
C TYR A 128 -8.57 12.36 12.89
N ARG A 129 -9.56 11.46 13.04
CA ARG A 129 -9.66 10.55 14.20
C ARG A 129 -8.41 9.66 14.32
N ASN A 130 -8.02 9.04 13.22
CA ASN A 130 -6.91 8.10 13.23
C ASN A 130 -5.54 8.77 13.33
N PHE A 131 -5.32 9.92 12.66
CA PHE A 131 -4.06 10.66 12.78
C PHE A 131 -3.85 11.22 14.18
N LYS A 132 -4.93 11.69 14.84
CA LYS A 132 -4.88 12.10 16.25
C LYS A 132 -4.46 10.93 17.13
N ALA A 133 -5.05 9.77 16.93
CA ALA A 133 -4.79 8.58 17.74
C ALA A 133 -3.41 7.93 17.48
N LEU A 134 -2.86 8.08 16.26
CA LEU A 134 -1.50 7.65 15.89
C LEU A 134 -0.42 8.68 16.24
N GLY A 135 -0.79 9.86 16.76
CA GLY A 135 0.17 10.92 17.10
C GLY A 135 0.77 11.65 15.89
N ILE A 136 0.21 11.47 14.68
CA ILE A 136 0.73 12.07 13.44
C ILE A 136 -0.08 13.26 12.92
N LEU A 137 -1.04 13.76 13.72
CA LEU A 137 -1.87 14.90 13.33
C LEU A 137 -1.08 16.19 13.21
N PHE A 138 -0.12 16.42 14.10
CA PHE A 138 0.74 17.61 14.11
C PHE A 138 2.18 17.27 13.73
N PRO A 139 2.89 18.20 13.07
CA PRO A 139 2.37 19.45 12.48
C PRO A 139 1.73 19.26 11.10
N LYS A 140 2.10 18.21 10.35
CA LYS A 140 1.75 18.06 8.92
C LYS A 140 0.42 17.35 8.66
N GLY A 141 -0.09 16.57 9.59
CA GLY A 141 -1.28 15.72 9.41
C GLY A 141 -2.53 16.50 9.03
N TRP A 142 -2.70 17.75 9.51
CA TRP A 142 -3.83 18.61 9.17
C TRP A 142 -3.96 18.88 7.66
N ILE A 143 -2.85 19.05 6.96
CA ILE A 143 -2.85 19.25 5.51
C ILE A 143 -3.47 18.03 4.82
N TYR A 144 -3.12 16.83 5.29
CA TYR A 144 -3.62 15.58 4.73
C TYR A 144 -5.06 15.25 5.15
N VAL A 145 -5.53 15.75 6.31
CA VAL A 145 -6.94 15.68 6.71
C VAL A 145 -7.81 16.51 5.78
N LEU A 146 -7.37 17.70 5.39
CA LEU A 146 -8.13 18.60 4.52
C LEU A 146 -8.02 18.25 3.02
N ARG A 147 -7.01 17.49 2.63
CA ARG A 147 -6.76 17.12 1.23
C ARG A 147 -7.97 16.48 0.51
N PRO A 148 -8.74 15.54 1.10
CA PRO A 148 -9.93 14.99 0.44
C PRO A 148 -10.99 16.06 0.14
N ILE A 149 -11.15 17.03 1.02
CA ILE A 149 -12.12 18.13 0.86
C ILE A 149 -11.65 19.09 -0.24
N ALA A 150 -10.38 19.51 -0.20
CA ALA A 150 -9.78 20.35 -1.23
C ALA A 150 -9.88 19.72 -2.63
N ALA A 151 -9.78 18.39 -2.72
CA ALA A 151 -9.95 17.67 -3.97
C ALA A 151 -11.37 17.73 -4.55
N CYS A 152 -12.39 18.23 -3.81
CA CYS A 152 -13.72 18.49 -4.35
C CYS A 152 -13.74 19.68 -5.29
N ALA A 153 -12.86 20.66 -5.08
CA ALA A 153 -12.76 21.85 -5.92
C ALA A 153 -11.99 21.59 -7.23
N ILE A 154 -11.33 20.45 -7.35
CA ILE A 154 -10.49 20.13 -8.52
C ILE A 154 -11.31 19.28 -9.51
N PRO A 155 -11.39 19.68 -10.81
CA PRO A 155 -12.04 18.89 -11.85
C PRO A 155 -11.43 17.48 -11.95
N TYR A 156 -12.27 16.47 -12.17
CA TYR A 156 -11.85 15.07 -12.18
C TYR A 156 -10.77 14.75 -13.23
N TRP A 157 -10.81 15.40 -14.39
CA TRP A 157 -9.83 15.21 -15.45
C TRP A 157 -8.43 15.70 -15.05
N LEU A 158 -8.36 16.78 -14.26
CA LEU A 158 -7.09 17.31 -13.74
C LEU A 158 -6.52 16.37 -12.65
N LEU A 159 -7.38 15.81 -11.80
CA LEU A 159 -6.96 14.79 -10.82
C LEU A 159 -6.43 13.53 -11.50
N ALA A 160 -7.08 13.08 -12.57
CA ALA A 160 -6.64 11.91 -13.34
C ALA A 160 -5.28 12.16 -14.03
N TRP A 161 -5.12 13.35 -14.63
CA TRP A 161 -3.85 13.77 -15.24
C TRP A 161 -2.71 13.84 -14.20
N TYR A 162 -2.96 14.48 -13.05
CA TYR A 162 -1.97 14.59 -11.98
C TYR A 162 -1.50 13.22 -11.48
N LYS A 163 -2.41 12.30 -11.24
CA LYS A 163 -2.09 10.94 -10.78
C LYS A 163 -1.28 10.15 -11.80
N ARG A 164 -1.61 10.25 -13.08
CA ARG A 164 -0.82 9.63 -14.15
C ARG A 164 0.59 10.20 -14.22
N LYS A 165 0.72 11.51 -14.12
CA LYS A 165 2.03 12.18 -14.08
C LYS A 165 2.84 11.76 -12.84
N GLU A 166 2.21 11.62 -11.69
CA GLU A 166 2.85 11.18 -10.45
C GLU A 166 3.37 9.73 -10.57
N SER A 167 2.60 8.83 -11.17
CA SER A 167 3.01 7.44 -11.41
C SER A 167 4.17 7.37 -12.41
N SER A 168 4.18 8.18 -13.45
CA SER A 168 5.28 8.28 -14.42
C SER A 168 6.55 8.88 -13.80
N ILE A 169 6.41 9.85 -12.90
CA ILE A 169 7.55 10.46 -12.19
C ILE A 169 8.14 9.46 -11.17
N GLN A 170 7.32 8.66 -10.49
CA GLN A 170 7.81 7.60 -9.64
C GLN A 170 8.60 6.57 -10.46
N GLN A 171 8.10 6.17 -11.61
CA GLN A 171 8.78 5.26 -12.52
C GLN A 171 10.15 5.82 -12.98
N ASN A 172 10.22 7.11 -13.36
CA ASN A 172 11.47 7.76 -13.77
C ASN A 172 12.45 7.99 -12.61
N ARG A 173 12.00 8.28 -11.41
CA ARG A 173 12.88 8.41 -10.23
C ARG A 173 13.54 7.08 -9.85
N TYR A 174 12.86 5.96 -10.09
CA TYR A 174 13.44 4.63 -9.85
C TYR A 174 14.47 4.26 -10.90
N TRP A 175 14.26 4.54 -12.18
CA TRP A 175 15.28 4.33 -13.22
C TRP A 175 16.58 5.09 -12.93
N ASN A 176 16.46 6.30 -12.40
CA ASN A 176 17.62 7.11 -12.04
C ASN A 176 18.22 6.70 -10.68
N GLY A 177 17.41 6.25 -9.72
CA GLY A 177 17.87 5.80 -8.41
C GLY A 177 18.46 4.38 -8.42
N GLU A 178 18.00 3.49 -9.28
CA GLU A 178 18.59 2.17 -9.47
C GLU A 178 20.02 2.27 -10.01
N LYS A 179 20.29 3.25 -10.90
CA LYS A 179 21.68 3.55 -11.33
C LYS A 179 22.56 4.05 -10.18
N ASP A 180 22.01 4.85 -9.26
CA ASP A 180 22.76 5.34 -8.09
C ASP A 180 22.96 4.25 -7.02
N TYR A 181 22.11 3.23 -6.97
CA TYR A 181 22.26 2.09 -6.06
C TYR A 181 23.21 1.03 -6.60
N GLU A 182 23.23 0.76 -7.90
CA GLU A 182 24.21 -0.13 -8.51
C GLU A 182 25.65 0.43 -8.37
N GLU A 183 25.80 1.75 -8.44
CA GLU A 183 27.10 2.41 -8.26
C GLU A 183 27.57 2.42 -6.78
N LYS A 184 26.64 2.40 -5.81
CA LYS A 184 26.95 2.32 -4.36
C LYS A 184 27.02 0.89 -3.81
N SER A 185 26.42 -0.09 -4.48
CA SER A 185 26.41 -1.51 -4.08
C SER A 185 27.71 -2.24 -4.45
N SER A 186 28.65 -1.59 -5.11
CA SER A 186 30.00 -2.14 -5.30
C SER A 186 30.87 -2.12 -4.03
N TYR A 187 30.37 -1.55 -2.94
CA TYR A 187 30.99 -1.59 -1.61
C TYR A 187 29.98 -2.08 -0.58
N GLY A 188 29.96 -3.39 -0.33
CA GLY A 188 29.22 -3.98 0.78
C GLY A 188 28.28 -5.10 0.33
N THR A 189 28.87 -6.27 0.16
CA THR A 189 28.16 -7.54 -0.05
C THR A 189 27.46 -7.96 1.23
N ASP A 190 26.13 -7.87 1.23
CA ASP A 190 25.25 -8.84 1.86
C ASP A 190 23.94 -8.89 1.06
N SER A 191 24.05 -9.52 -0.11
CA SER A 191 22.93 -9.87 -0.97
C SER A 191 22.18 -11.06 -0.36
N PHE A 192 20.90 -10.90 -0.10
CA PHE A 192 19.99 -12.00 0.16
C PHE A 192 19.85 -12.85 -1.11
N GLU A 193 20.72 -13.83 -1.30
CA GLU A 193 20.54 -14.86 -2.32
C GLU A 193 19.35 -15.75 -1.97
N PHE A 194 18.34 -15.70 -2.82
CA PHE A 194 17.35 -16.77 -2.91
C PHE A 194 18.02 -17.96 -3.61
N GLY A 195 18.60 -18.86 -2.79
CA GLY A 195 19.19 -20.09 -3.31
C GLY A 195 18.17 -20.92 -4.09
N ASN A 196 18.37 -21.01 -5.40
CA ASN A 196 17.80 -22.06 -6.23
C ASN A 196 18.46 -23.38 -5.85
N THR A 197 17.82 -24.15 -4.97
CA THR A 197 18.13 -25.58 -4.84
C THR A 197 17.10 -26.34 -5.68
N ALA A 198 17.44 -26.53 -6.95
CA ALA A 198 16.97 -27.64 -7.73
C ALA A 198 17.87 -28.82 -7.36
N ASP A 199 17.43 -29.68 -6.46
CA ASP A 199 18.04 -30.97 -6.26
C ASP A 199 17.05 -32.11 -6.55
N SER A 200 17.46 -32.82 -7.54
CA SER A 200 17.11 -34.15 -8.01
C SER A 200 16.68 -35.12 -6.88
N VAL A 201 15.46 -35.65 -6.98
CA VAL A 201 15.16 -36.96 -6.40
C VAL A 201 14.99 -37.95 -7.53
N GLN A 202 16.08 -38.63 -7.85
CA GLN A 202 16.03 -39.91 -8.56
C GLN A 202 15.77 -41.03 -7.60
N SER A 203 14.76 -41.83 -7.97
CA SER A 203 14.50 -43.25 -7.70
C SER A 203 15.13 -43.91 -6.48
N ARG A 204 14.31 -44.56 -5.65
CA ARG A 204 14.36 -46.01 -5.37
C ARG A 204 13.16 -46.47 -4.53
N TYR A 205 12.54 -47.51 -5.08
CA TYR A 205 11.53 -48.46 -4.55
C TYR A 205 10.10 -47.98 -4.51
#